data_f0e1ffff4ac01a942446748958ee05e9
#
_entry.id   f0e1ffff4ac01a942446748958ee05e9
#
_cell.length_a   1.000
_cell.length_b   1.000
_cell.length_c   1.000
_cell.angle_alpha   90.00
_cell.angle_beta   90.00
_cell.angle_gamma   90.00
#
_symmetry.space_group_name_H-M   'P 1'
#
loop_
_entity.id
_entity.type
_entity.pdbx_description
1 polymer ?
#
loop_
_entity_poly.entity_id
_entity_poly.type
_entity_poly.pdbx_seq_one_letter_code
_entity_poly.pdbx_strand_id
1 'polypeptide(L)'
;MKKIRMSRIKKITSTIFVFLCLTFFVTGQSAINHPLGDLADGGNQTISYKGSRNYKFIERSDLRLYQNGRYVGLQSKIVSAFIIPSWTDKGLVYEGDFFVDQDTNRNKAQVALGIHEAIPSSFIINSDGNLTMLVDNGYPSFRSFPTFTSRKIQKGDIWEAKAMRAVDPLSKGIITKMPFYVRYTYTGDDNYNGEPVYLISAEWATRYNMGGTTTYVDWGGDKELNYAQGSHKATIIVSKATGAALVIRDTVDETFVYKDGNKYQYKGTISLFTEYPPAIDRSRLIAALKKMDLLDDEEAEKLLQRPVAKDDAIASDAKKTSGKSSLAKNTVAKTEKLKKQIEEHQTKSAKVTAPISVDNTEAGIRLTIQNLQFKADSAELLPGEEKRLDQITEILRLAEGAQFLIEGHTASTGYEVGEMKLSKERADSIAAALSSRGIGSERFICKGSGGKKPIASNDTAEGKALNRRVEITILD
;
A
#
# COMPACT_ATOMS: atom_id res chain seq x y z
N MET A 1 -7.51 80.58 30.13
CA MET A 1 -7.57 80.53 31.61
C MET A 1 -7.67 79.11 32.09
N LYS A 2 -6.82 78.77 33.09
CA LYS A 2 -6.76 77.59 33.97
C LYS A 2 -6.23 76.29 33.31
N LYS A 3 -4.93 76.00 33.45
CA LYS A 3 -4.18 75.41 34.60
C LYS A 3 -4.50 73.93 34.82
N ILE A 4 -3.60 73.05 34.33
CA ILE A 4 -2.60 72.16 35.03
C ILE A 4 -3.24 71.18 36.06
N ARG A 5 -2.97 69.88 35.79
CA ARG A 5 -2.24 69.06 36.80
C ARG A 5 -1.69 67.77 36.16
N MET A 6 -0.38 67.65 36.18
CA MET A 6 0.41 66.43 36.06
C MET A 6 0.13 65.50 37.28
N SER A 7 0.01 64.23 37.06
CA SER A 7 0.36 63.27 38.13
C SER A 7 0.78 61.92 37.58
N ARG A 8 2.04 61.64 37.80
CA ARG A 8 2.65 60.33 38.13
C ARG A 8 2.67 59.23 37.07
N ILE A 9 3.83 59.16 36.46
CA ILE A 9 4.48 58.00 35.83
C ILE A 9 4.62 56.85 36.85
N LYS A 10 4.00 55.74 36.54
CA LYS A 10 4.40 54.42 37.09
C LYS A 10 5.27 53.72 36.05
N LYS A 11 6.51 53.54 36.37
CA LYS A 11 7.45 52.68 35.64
C LYS A 11 6.92 51.27 35.69
N ILE A 12 6.59 50.71 34.53
CA ILE A 12 6.42 49.24 34.32
C ILE A 12 7.70 48.86 33.59
N THR A 13 8.55 48.13 34.31
CA THR A 13 9.72 47.46 33.75
C THR A 13 9.23 46.34 32.86
N SER A 14 9.32 46.57 31.54
CA SER A 14 9.10 45.56 30.56
C SER A 14 10.38 44.75 30.42
N THR A 15 10.38 43.52 30.91
CA THR A 15 11.44 42.56 30.68
C THR A 15 11.39 42.13 29.21
N ILE A 16 12.31 42.69 28.43
CA ILE A 16 12.53 42.31 27.05
C ILE A 16 13.23 40.95 27.10
N PHE A 17 12.50 39.87 26.74
CA PHE A 17 13.10 38.58 26.39
C PHE A 17 13.75 38.76 25.02
N VAL A 18 15.05 38.94 25.01
CA VAL A 18 15.86 38.89 23.79
C VAL A 18 15.96 37.43 23.37
N PHE A 19 15.18 37.05 22.36
CA PHE A 19 15.40 35.80 21.63
C PHE A 19 16.72 35.97 20.83
N LEU A 20 17.77 35.37 21.35
CA LEU A 20 19.04 35.27 20.65
C LEU A 20 18.87 34.27 19.49
N CYS A 21 18.54 34.77 18.28
CA CYS A 21 18.70 34.00 17.06
C CYS A 21 20.18 33.77 16.82
N LEU A 22 20.68 32.62 17.25
CA LEU A 22 21.99 32.12 16.83
C LEU A 22 21.87 31.73 15.35
N THR A 23 22.23 32.66 14.46
CA THR A 23 22.55 32.38 13.07
C THR A 23 23.87 31.61 13.04
N PHE A 24 23.78 30.29 12.91
CA PHE A 24 24.95 29.50 12.53
C PHE A 24 25.22 29.73 11.04
N PHE A 25 26.24 30.52 10.75
CA PHE A 25 26.93 30.49 9.45
C PHE A 25 27.64 29.15 9.37
N VAL A 26 27.13 28.21 8.60
CA VAL A 26 27.88 27.02 8.21
C VAL A 26 28.60 27.33 6.91
N THR A 27 29.90 27.66 7.04
CA THR A 27 30.85 27.60 5.92
C THR A 27 30.95 26.15 5.47
N GLY A 28 30.82 25.93 4.17
CA GLY A 28 30.89 24.61 3.56
C GLY A 28 32.17 23.88 3.93
N GLN A 29 32.02 22.65 4.43
CA GLN A 29 33.01 21.60 4.20
C GLN A 29 32.48 20.24 4.68
N SER A 30 32.67 19.22 3.82
CA SER A 30 32.80 17.79 4.09
C SER A 30 31.63 17.07 4.76
N ALA A 31 31.41 15.87 4.31
CA ALA A 31 30.55 14.87 4.91
C ALA A 31 30.57 14.96 6.43
N ILE A 32 29.48 15.44 7.00
CA ILE A 32 29.34 15.51 8.45
C ILE A 32 29.12 14.09 8.93
N ASN A 33 30.20 13.38 9.24
CA ASN A 33 30.20 12.40 10.28
C ASN A 33 29.98 13.15 11.59
N HIS A 34 28.74 13.44 11.95
CA HIS A 34 28.44 13.72 13.35
C HIS A 34 28.58 12.39 14.10
N PRO A 35 29.53 12.27 15.02
CA PRO A 35 29.40 11.25 16.03
C PRO A 35 28.14 11.65 16.81
N LEU A 36 27.02 11.00 16.55
CA LEU A 36 25.95 10.89 17.53
C LEU A 36 26.63 10.37 18.77
N GLY A 37 26.67 11.18 19.83
CA GLY A 37 27.32 10.81 21.07
C GLY A 37 26.92 9.40 21.44
N ASP A 38 27.88 8.62 21.94
CA ASP A 38 27.64 7.27 22.43
C ASP A 38 26.45 7.30 23.40
N LEU A 39 25.25 7.02 22.88
CA LEU A 39 24.10 6.75 23.71
C LEU A 39 24.45 5.46 24.43
N ALA A 40 24.49 5.51 25.74
CA ALA A 40 24.81 4.38 26.60
C ALA A 40 23.95 3.18 26.12
N ASP A 41 24.60 2.02 25.93
CA ASP A 41 23.97 0.76 25.49
C ASP A 41 23.10 0.20 26.64
N GLY A 42 22.06 0.95 27.02
CA GLY A 42 21.15 0.67 28.14
C GLY A 42 19.71 0.43 27.74
N GLY A 43 19.43 0.51 26.46
CA GLY A 43 18.07 0.28 25.94
C GLY A 43 17.70 -1.21 25.95
N ASN A 44 16.41 -1.49 26.23
CA ASN A 44 15.90 -2.87 26.30
C ASN A 44 15.10 -3.31 25.08
N GLN A 45 14.83 -2.41 24.14
CA GLN A 45 13.89 -2.67 23.04
C GLN A 45 14.56 -2.48 21.68
N THR A 46 14.23 -3.36 20.74
CA THR A 46 14.63 -3.25 19.34
C THR A 46 13.37 -3.24 18.49
N ILE A 47 13.23 -2.25 17.62
CA ILE A 47 12.12 -2.18 16.67
C ILE A 47 12.60 -2.76 15.35
N SER A 48 11.82 -3.73 14.82
CA SER A 48 12.14 -4.37 13.55
C SER A 48 10.86 -4.64 12.81
N TYR A 49 10.84 -4.32 11.51
CA TYR A 49 9.75 -4.68 10.62
C TYR A 49 9.79 -6.19 10.32
N LYS A 50 8.70 -6.87 10.57
CA LYS A 50 8.51 -8.32 10.40
C LYS A 50 7.26 -8.62 9.57
N GLY A 51 6.85 -7.67 8.73
CA GLY A 51 5.62 -7.80 7.96
C GLY A 51 5.70 -8.95 6.97
N SER A 52 4.66 -9.80 6.98
CA SER A 52 4.48 -10.88 6.00
C SER A 52 3.01 -11.09 5.68
N ARG A 53 2.14 -10.21 6.16
CA ARG A 53 0.69 -10.29 5.98
C ARG A 53 0.22 -9.26 4.97
N ASN A 54 -0.87 -9.59 4.29
CA ASN A 54 -1.62 -8.63 3.49
C ASN A 54 -2.10 -7.48 4.36
N TYR A 55 -2.12 -6.27 3.81
CA TYR A 55 -2.66 -5.11 4.50
C TYR A 55 -3.27 -4.11 3.54
N LYS A 56 -4.25 -3.37 4.04
CA LYS A 56 -4.78 -2.20 3.36
C LYS A 56 -3.96 -0.99 3.76
N PHE A 57 -3.42 -0.30 2.77
CA PHE A 57 -2.74 0.97 2.93
C PHE A 57 -3.70 2.10 2.60
N ILE A 58 -3.72 3.14 3.43
CA ILE A 58 -4.48 4.37 3.19
C ILE A 58 -3.58 5.55 3.52
N GLU A 59 -3.43 6.47 2.56
CA GLU A 59 -2.86 7.79 2.80
C GLU A 59 -3.96 8.83 2.58
N ARG A 60 -4.23 9.64 3.60
CA ARG A 60 -5.21 10.72 3.54
C ARG A 60 -4.52 12.05 3.77
N SER A 61 -4.71 12.99 2.87
CA SER A 61 -4.20 14.36 2.97
C SER A 61 -5.36 15.34 2.98
N ASP A 62 -5.40 16.21 3.99
CA ASP A 62 -6.36 17.31 4.11
C ASP A 62 -5.56 18.61 4.24
N LEU A 63 -5.46 19.37 3.14
CA LEU A 63 -4.53 20.47 3.00
C LEU A 63 -5.23 21.78 2.60
N ARG A 64 -4.88 22.86 3.28
CA ARG A 64 -5.20 24.24 2.87
C ARG A 64 -4.18 24.70 1.85
N LEU A 65 -4.67 25.27 0.75
CA LEU A 65 -3.86 25.73 -0.36
C LEU A 65 -3.68 27.24 -0.33
N TYR A 66 -2.44 27.68 -0.50
CA TYR A 66 -2.10 29.09 -0.65
C TYR A 66 -1.31 29.27 -1.94
N GLN A 67 -1.61 30.31 -2.71
CA GLN A 67 -0.84 30.71 -3.87
C GLN A 67 -0.33 32.14 -3.65
N ASN A 68 1.00 32.33 -3.71
CA ASN A 68 1.67 33.60 -3.47
C ASN A 68 1.25 34.27 -2.14
N GLY A 69 1.11 33.43 -1.08
CA GLY A 69 0.69 33.87 0.25
C GLY A 69 -0.82 34.05 0.44
N ARG A 70 -1.62 33.98 -0.62
CA ARG A 70 -3.07 34.12 -0.55
C ARG A 70 -3.74 32.76 -0.46
N TYR A 71 -4.66 32.57 0.49
CA TYR A 71 -5.49 31.40 0.58
C TYR A 71 -6.36 31.23 -0.68
N VAL A 72 -6.30 30.03 -1.30
CA VAL A 72 -7.03 29.74 -2.54
C VAL A 72 -7.97 28.55 -2.42
N GLY A 73 -7.89 27.74 -1.38
CA GLY A 73 -8.82 26.65 -1.21
C GLY A 73 -8.30 25.46 -0.40
N LEU A 74 -8.97 24.32 -0.56
CA LEU A 74 -8.73 23.05 0.13
C LEU A 74 -8.45 21.96 -0.89
N GLN A 75 -7.61 21.01 -0.50
CA GLN A 75 -7.43 19.73 -1.18
C GLN A 75 -7.62 18.60 -0.18
N SER A 76 -8.49 17.67 -0.52
CA SER A 76 -8.60 16.37 0.15
C SER A 76 -8.19 15.29 -0.84
N LYS A 77 -7.24 14.44 -0.45
CA LYS A 77 -6.75 13.35 -1.29
C LYS A 77 -6.69 12.08 -0.46
N ILE A 78 -7.25 11.01 -1.01
CA ILE A 78 -7.17 9.67 -0.45
C ILE A 78 -6.43 8.80 -1.46
N VAL A 79 -5.38 8.15 -1.01
CA VAL A 79 -4.68 7.11 -1.75
C VAL A 79 -4.88 5.82 -1.00
N SER A 80 -5.39 4.80 -1.66
CA SER A 80 -5.59 3.49 -1.05
C SER A 80 -5.02 2.39 -1.91
N ALA A 81 -4.49 1.35 -1.28
CA ALA A 81 -4.03 0.14 -1.93
C ALA A 81 -4.26 -1.06 -1.04
N PHE A 82 -4.48 -2.22 -1.64
CA PHE A 82 -4.33 -3.49 -0.95
C PHE A 82 -2.96 -4.06 -1.31
N ILE A 83 -2.13 -4.26 -0.29
CA ILE A 83 -0.74 -4.69 -0.46
C ILE A 83 -0.64 -6.17 -0.15
N ILE A 84 -0.10 -6.92 -1.09
CA ILE A 84 0.06 -8.37 -1.01
C ILE A 84 1.56 -8.67 -1.01
N PRO A 85 2.11 -9.26 0.06
CA PRO A 85 3.47 -9.77 0.07
C PRO A 85 3.55 -11.10 -0.65
N SER A 86 4.61 -11.32 -1.40
CA SER A 86 4.92 -12.60 -2.06
C SER A 86 6.42 -12.87 -2.03
N TRP A 87 6.80 -14.12 -1.78
CA TRP A 87 8.20 -14.55 -1.81
C TRP A 87 8.68 -14.73 -3.25
N THR A 88 9.79 -14.10 -3.56
CA THR A 88 10.45 -14.17 -4.86
C THR A 88 11.93 -14.51 -4.68
N ASP A 89 12.66 -14.63 -5.79
CA ASP A 89 14.13 -14.71 -5.80
C ASP A 89 14.82 -13.49 -5.19
N LYS A 90 14.12 -12.36 -5.09
CA LYS A 90 14.59 -11.09 -4.49
C LYS A 90 14.21 -10.95 -3.01
N GLY A 91 13.58 -11.96 -2.41
CA GLY A 91 13.04 -11.91 -1.05
C GLY A 91 11.55 -11.59 -1.02
N LEU A 92 11.06 -11.07 0.11
CA LEU A 92 9.66 -10.71 0.28
C LEU A 92 9.35 -9.41 -0.46
N VAL A 93 8.61 -9.53 -1.55
CA VAL A 93 8.17 -8.40 -2.39
C VAL A 93 6.73 -8.08 -2.06
N TYR A 94 6.44 -6.81 -1.88
CA TYR A 94 5.10 -6.26 -1.67
C TYR A 94 4.59 -5.68 -2.98
N GLU A 95 3.39 -6.07 -3.38
CA GLU A 95 2.74 -5.61 -4.59
C GLU A 95 1.37 -5.01 -4.27
N GLY A 96 0.99 -3.95 -4.97
CA GLY A 96 -0.32 -3.34 -4.84
C GLY A 96 -0.65 -2.39 -5.97
N ASP A 97 -1.94 -2.29 -6.25
CA ASP A 97 -2.49 -1.29 -7.14
C ASP A 97 -2.99 -0.12 -6.27
N PHE A 98 -2.44 1.05 -6.51
CA PHE A 98 -2.80 2.26 -5.78
C PHE A 98 -3.92 3.00 -6.53
N PHE A 99 -4.94 3.41 -5.78
CA PHE A 99 -6.08 4.17 -6.26
C PHE A 99 -6.06 5.55 -5.61
N VAL A 100 -6.18 6.58 -6.43
CA VAL A 100 -6.14 7.98 -5.99
C VAL A 100 -7.50 8.61 -6.18
N ASP A 101 -8.08 9.09 -5.10
CA ASP A 101 -9.29 9.93 -5.08
C ASP A 101 -8.91 11.31 -4.54
N GLN A 102 -9.11 12.34 -5.33
CA GLN A 102 -8.73 13.70 -4.98
C GLN A 102 -9.86 14.68 -5.28
N ASP A 103 -10.25 15.44 -4.28
CA ASP A 103 -11.13 16.60 -4.40
C ASP A 103 -10.34 17.87 -4.08
N THR A 104 -10.33 18.80 -5.02
CA THR A 104 -9.66 20.08 -4.87
C THR A 104 -10.64 21.20 -5.11
N ASN A 105 -10.90 22.00 -4.08
CA ASN A 105 -11.65 23.25 -4.19
C ASN A 105 -10.65 24.41 -4.24
N ARG A 106 -10.49 24.99 -5.43
CA ARG A 106 -9.53 26.06 -5.66
C ARG A 106 -10.22 27.23 -6.38
N ASN A 107 -10.08 28.45 -5.83
CA ASN A 107 -10.66 29.68 -6.38
C ASN A 107 -12.18 29.53 -6.67
N LYS A 108 -12.92 28.85 -5.78
CA LYS A 108 -14.36 28.56 -5.91
C LYS A 108 -14.71 27.57 -7.04
N ALA A 109 -13.72 26.99 -7.70
CA ALA A 109 -13.91 25.87 -8.62
C ALA A 109 -13.56 24.58 -7.92
N GLN A 110 -14.47 23.61 -8.00
CA GLN A 110 -14.24 22.26 -7.52
C GLN A 110 -13.76 21.40 -8.67
N VAL A 111 -12.63 20.72 -8.47
CA VAL A 111 -12.09 19.75 -9.40
C VAL A 111 -11.96 18.44 -8.63
N ALA A 112 -12.79 17.47 -8.98
CA ALA A 112 -12.70 16.11 -8.47
C ALA A 112 -11.97 15.26 -9.50
N LEU A 113 -10.88 14.64 -9.08
CA LEU A 113 -10.21 13.58 -9.83
C LEU A 113 -10.61 12.27 -9.14
N GLY A 114 -11.61 11.61 -9.68
CA GLY A 114 -12.02 10.29 -9.20
C GLY A 114 -11.02 9.20 -9.58
N ILE A 115 -11.22 8.01 -9.03
CA ILE A 115 -10.40 6.83 -9.31
C ILE A 115 -10.62 6.41 -10.76
N HIS A 116 -9.67 6.73 -11.64
CA HIS A 116 -9.77 6.36 -13.05
C HIS A 116 -8.86 5.20 -13.44
N GLU A 117 -7.73 5.00 -12.73
CA GLU A 117 -6.74 3.98 -13.08
C GLU A 117 -6.12 3.37 -11.82
N ALA A 118 -5.82 2.09 -11.90
CA ALA A 118 -4.98 1.41 -10.93
C ALA A 118 -3.51 1.76 -11.23
N ILE A 119 -2.78 2.23 -10.23
CA ILE A 119 -1.36 2.57 -10.34
C ILE A 119 -0.56 1.43 -9.71
N PRO A 120 0.00 0.50 -10.50
CA PRO A 120 0.71 -0.65 -9.97
C PRO A 120 2.04 -0.21 -9.35
N SER A 121 2.37 -0.78 -8.20
CA SER A 121 3.66 -0.58 -7.54
C SER A 121 4.13 -1.87 -6.89
N SER A 122 5.45 -2.07 -6.87
CA SER A 122 6.06 -3.14 -6.10
C SER A 122 7.34 -2.68 -5.41
N PHE A 123 7.59 -3.22 -4.22
CA PHE A 123 8.70 -2.81 -3.38
C PHE A 123 9.10 -3.88 -2.37
N ILE A 124 10.29 -3.74 -1.80
CA ILE A 124 10.80 -4.54 -0.70
C ILE A 124 10.90 -3.64 0.52
N ILE A 125 10.52 -4.14 1.70
CA ILE A 125 10.73 -3.48 2.99
C ILE A 125 11.70 -4.33 3.81
N ASN A 126 12.83 -3.74 4.18
CA ASN A 126 13.82 -4.39 5.03
C ASN A 126 13.40 -4.36 6.52
N SER A 127 14.07 -5.16 7.34
CA SER A 127 13.80 -5.23 8.78
C SER A 127 13.95 -3.89 9.52
N ASP A 128 14.74 -2.98 9.01
CA ASP A 128 14.91 -1.61 9.53
C ASP A 128 13.85 -0.62 8.98
N GLY A 129 12.92 -1.05 8.15
CA GLY A 129 11.90 -0.21 7.53
C GLY A 129 12.35 0.50 6.25
N ASN A 130 13.60 0.31 5.80
CA ASN A 130 14.03 0.83 4.50
C ASN A 130 13.23 0.17 3.37
N LEU A 131 12.71 1.00 2.47
CA LEU A 131 11.89 0.59 1.34
C LEU A 131 12.65 0.79 0.03
N THR A 132 12.74 -0.28 -0.77
CA THR A 132 13.32 -0.26 -2.11
C THR A 132 12.23 -0.50 -3.14
N MET A 133 12.03 0.44 -4.06
CA MET A 133 11.06 0.30 -5.14
C MET A 133 11.59 -0.63 -6.22
N LEU A 134 10.76 -1.55 -6.69
CA LEU A 134 10.98 -2.40 -7.86
C LEU A 134 10.19 -1.88 -9.07
N VAL A 135 8.91 -1.52 -8.86
CA VAL A 135 8.07 -0.79 -9.82
C VAL A 135 7.65 0.51 -9.17
N ASP A 136 8.09 1.63 -9.74
CA ASP A 136 7.95 2.96 -9.15
C ASP A 136 7.08 3.87 -10.00
N ASN A 137 5.83 3.99 -9.63
CA ASN A 137 4.83 4.87 -10.26
C ASN A 137 4.35 5.98 -9.30
N GLY A 138 5.20 6.36 -8.31
CA GLY A 138 4.92 7.46 -7.38
C GLY A 138 4.33 7.03 -6.04
N TYR A 139 3.91 5.78 -5.90
CA TYR A 139 3.30 5.27 -4.66
C TYR A 139 4.03 4.03 -4.13
N PRO A 140 4.09 3.85 -2.79
CA PRO A 140 3.63 4.79 -1.76
C PRO A 140 4.38 6.13 -1.84
N SER A 141 3.73 7.22 -1.43
CA SER A 141 4.33 8.55 -1.50
C SER A 141 5.49 8.74 -0.52
N PHE A 142 5.37 8.22 0.70
CA PHE A 142 6.44 8.14 1.69
C PHE A 142 7.18 6.82 1.57
N ARG A 143 8.51 6.88 1.54
CA ARG A 143 9.40 5.72 1.35
C ARG A 143 10.47 5.72 2.39
N SER A 144 10.82 4.55 2.90
CA SER A 144 11.74 4.40 4.04
C SER A 144 11.29 5.27 5.22
N PHE A 145 9.97 5.22 5.54
CA PHE A 145 9.34 6.01 6.58
C PHE A 145 8.21 5.24 7.26
N PRO A 146 8.35 4.89 8.56
CA PRO A 146 9.52 5.12 9.39
C PRO A 146 10.68 4.16 9.10
N THR A 147 11.90 4.60 9.44
CA THR A 147 13.10 3.75 9.47
C THR A 147 13.57 3.60 10.90
N PHE A 148 13.94 2.39 11.29
CA PHE A 148 14.34 2.05 12.65
C PHE A 148 15.87 1.96 12.78
N THR A 149 16.35 2.16 14.00
CA THR A 149 17.76 1.93 14.34
C THR A 149 18.00 0.47 14.71
N SER A 150 19.17 -0.06 14.36
CA SER A 150 19.61 -1.40 14.79
C SER A 150 19.99 -1.49 16.26
N ARG A 151 20.17 -0.33 16.92
CA ARG A 151 20.52 -0.27 18.35
C ARG A 151 19.31 -0.55 19.22
N LYS A 152 19.54 -1.07 20.41
CA LYS A 152 18.52 -1.10 21.46
C LYS A 152 18.19 0.33 21.88
N ILE A 153 16.95 0.61 22.12
CA ILE A 153 16.45 1.93 22.48
C ILE A 153 15.68 1.91 23.79
N GLN A 154 15.69 3.05 24.46
CA GLN A 154 14.88 3.38 25.61
C GLN A 154 14.14 4.69 25.39
N LYS A 155 13.14 4.96 26.21
CA LYS A 155 12.34 6.19 26.10
C LYS A 155 13.23 7.43 26.14
N GLY A 156 13.05 8.31 25.14
CA GLY A 156 13.82 9.53 24.95
C GLY A 156 14.96 9.40 23.94
N ASP A 157 15.31 8.19 23.51
CA ASP A 157 16.36 7.99 22.52
C ASP A 157 15.98 8.55 21.15
N ILE A 158 17.00 9.09 20.49
CA ILE A 158 16.89 9.77 19.21
C ILE A 158 17.75 9.06 18.17
N TRP A 159 17.25 8.95 16.95
CA TRP A 159 18.03 8.53 15.79
C TRP A 159 17.62 9.32 14.55
N GLU A 160 18.47 9.32 13.55
CA GLU A 160 18.20 9.96 12.26
C GLU A 160 18.33 8.94 11.13
N ALA A 161 17.46 9.04 10.15
CA ALA A 161 17.52 8.19 8.96
C ALA A 161 17.07 8.97 7.72
N LYS A 162 17.52 8.48 6.56
CA LYS A 162 17.08 8.99 5.26
C LYS A 162 15.69 8.47 4.94
N ALA A 163 14.90 9.33 4.33
CA ALA A 163 13.60 8.98 3.75
C ALA A 163 13.43 9.70 2.42
N MET A 164 12.38 9.38 1.69
CA MET A 164 12.03 10.02 0.43
C MET A 164 10.53 10.23 0.37
N ARG A 165 10.11 11.33 -0.24
CA ARG A 165 8.72 11.58 -0.59
C ARG A 165 8.57 11.80 -2.09
N ALA A 166 7.55 11.16 -2.67
CA ALA A 166 7.13 11.33 -4.05
C ALA A 166 5.95 12.30 -4.06
N VAL A 167 6.08 13.43 -4.74
CA VAL A 167 5.07 14.50 -4.74
C VAL A 167 4.72 14.96 -6.16
N ASP A 168 3.47 15.34 -6.35
CA ASP A 168 2.97 16.06 -7.52
C ASP A 168 2.07 17.19 -7.04
N PRO A 169 2.66 18.34 -6.65
CA PRO A 169 1.93 19.42 -5.99
C PRO A 169 0.81 20.03 -6.82
N LEU A 170 0.93 20.01 -8.14
CA LEU A 170 -0.05 20.59 -9.05
C LEU A 170 -0.92 19.57 -9.78
N SER A 171 -0.81 18.29 -9.40
CA SER A 171 -1.57 17.18 -10.02
C SER A 171 -1.40 17.12 -11.55
N LYS A 172 -0.13 17.26 -12.00
CA LYS A 172 0.25 17.21 -13.42
C LYS A 172 0.52 15.80 -13.93
N GLY A 173 0.53 14.79 -13.04
CA GLY A 173 1.01 13.44 -13.35
C GLY A 173 2.54 13.34 -13.39
N ILE A 174 3.26 14.36 -12.93
CA ILE A 174 4.72 14.40 -12.92
C ILE A 174 5.22 14.26 -11.49
N ILE A 175 5.71 13.09 -11.16
CA ILE A 175 6.16 12.77 -9.80
C ILE A 175 7.58 13.26 -9.57
N THR A 176 7.77 14.15 -8.59
CA THR A 176 9.07 14.63 -8.12
C THR A 176 9.47 13.90 -6.84
N LYS A 177 10.66 13.32 -6.83
CA LYS A 177 11.22 12.58 -5.68
C LYS A 177 12.08 13.50 -4.84
N MET A 178 11.72 13.68 -3.58
CA MET A 178 12.39 14.57 -2.62
C MET A 178 12.98 13.77 -1.47
N PRO A 179 14.31 13.60 -1.42
CA PRO A 179 14.97 13.00 -0.28
C PRO A 179 15.02 13.97 0.91
N PHE A 180 14.90 13.44 2.12
CA PHE A 180 15.02 14.20 3.35
C PHE A 180 15.60 13.34 4.48
N TYR A 181 16.02 13.98 5.59
CA TYR A 181 16.43 13.31 6.80
C TYR A 181 15.37 13.52 7.86
N VAL A 182 15.02 12.44 8.55
CA VAL A 182 14.04 12.42 9.63
C VAL A 182 14.76 12.20 10.94
N ARG A 183 14.46 13.05 11.93
CA ARG A 183 14.82 12.83 13.32
C ARG A 183 13.67 12.16 14.03
N TYR A 184 13.91 10.95 14.49
CA TYR A 184 12.97 10.16 15.28
C TYR A 184 13.29 10.25 16.74
N THR A 185 12.27 10.25 17.59
CA THR A 185 12.39 10.14 19.05
C THR A 185 11.44 9.06 19.55
N TYR A 186 11.97 8.08 20.26
CA TYR A 186 11.12 7.07 20.90
C TYR A 186 10.49 7.68 22.17
N THR A 187 9.17 7.84 22.17
CA THR A 187 8.45 8.51 23.27
C THR A 187 7.88 7.54 24.29
N GLY A 188 7.90 6.25 24.02
CA GLY A 188 7.49 5.19 24.96
C GLY A 188 6.55 4.17 24.33
N ASP A 189 5.94 3.38 25.19
CA ASP A 189 4.99 2.33 24.85
C ASP A 189 3.56 2.77 25.14
N ASP A 190 2.60 2.18 24.42
CA ASP A 190 1.17 2.37 24.64
C ASP A 190 0.40 1.13 24.15
N ASN A 191 -0.93 1.22 24.19
CA ASN A 191 -1.85 0.27 23.60
C ASN A 191 -2.75 0.97 22.58
N TYR A 192 -2.81 0.44 21.37
CA TYR A 192 -3.67 0.96 20.31
C TYR A 192 -4.63 -0.14 19.86
N ASN A 193 -5.95 0.07 20.07
CA ASN A 193 -7.00 -0.90 19.76
C ASN A 193 -6.75 -2.31 20.33
N GLY A 194 -6.19 -2.40 21.55
CA GLY A 194 -5.89 -3.66 22.19
C GLY A 194 -4.54 -4.27 21.82
N GLU A 195 -3.79 -3.65 20.93
CA GLU A 195 -2.46 -4.09 20.50
C GLU A 195 -1.34 -3.26 21.18
N PRO A 196 -0.32 -3.91 21.79
CA PRO A 196 0.84 -3.20 22.31
C PRO A 196 1.63 -2.52 21.20
N VAL A 197 1.97 -1.24 21.38
CA VAL A 197 2.63 -0.41 20.38
C VAL A 197 3.81 0.36 20.93
N TYR A 198 4.73 0.75 20.03
CA TYR A 198 5.71 1.79 20.26
C TYR A 198 5.15 3.13 19.78
N LEU A 199 5.39 4.19 20.55
CA LEU A 199 5.12 5.56 20.16
C LEU A 199 6.41 6.25 19.75
N ILE A 200 6.43 6.82 18.55
CA ILE A 200 7.57 7.52 17.98
C ILE A 200 7.12 8.89 17.49
N SER A 201 7.87 9.92 17.85
CA SER A 201 7.77 11.26 17.26
C SER A 201 8.79 11.38 16.15
N ALA A 202 8.43 12.03 15.05
CA ALA A 202 9.29 12.27 13.90
C ALA A 202 9.21 13.74 13.46
N GLU A 203 10.36 14.34 13.17
CA GLU A 203 10.45 15.72 12.68
C GLU A 203 11.44 15.79 11.52
N TRP A 204 11.07 16.55 10.49
CA TRP A 204 11.96 16.81 9.35
C TRP A 204 11.64 18.11 8.63
N ALA A 205 12.59 18.55 7.82
CA ALA A 205 12.42 19.69 6.92
C ALA A 205 12.52 19.23 5.46
N THR A 206 11.59 19.68 4.63
CA THR A 206 11.74 19.60 3.18
C THR A 206 12.73 20.66 2.73
N ARG A 207 13.78 20.24 1.99
CA ARG A 207 14.81 21.10 1.39
C ARG A 207 15.21 20.52 0.04
N TYR A 208 14.45 20.87 -0.98
CA TYR A 208 14.70 20.38 -2.34
C TYR A 208 15.23 21.52 -3.20
N ASN A 209 16.36 21.34 -3.89
CA ASN A 209 17.03 22.32 -4.76
C ASN A 209 17.33 23.68 -4.11
N MET A 210 17.52 23.74 -2.80
CA MET A 210 17.72 25.01 -2.06
C MET A 210 19.16 25.54 -2.08
N GLY A 211 20.00 25.10 -3.01
CA GLY A 211 21.42 25.51 -3.07
C GLY A 211 22.26 24.86 -1.96
N GLY A 212 23.35 24.28 -2.32
CA GLY A 212 24.26 23.54 -1.45
C GLY A 212 24.86 22.38 -2.20
N THR A 213 25.99 21.90 -1.79
CA THR A 213 26.80 20.86 -2.44
C THR A 213 26.21 19.44 -2.28
N THR A 214 24.94 19.27 -2.52
CA THR A 214 24.41 17.92 -2.73
C THR A 214 24.68 17.55 -4.17
N THR A 215 25.39 16.46 -4.38
CA THR A 215 25.54 15.83 -5.70
C THR A 215 24.12 15.69 -6.26
N TYR A 216 23.81 16.45 -7.30
CA TYR A 216 22.52 16.41 -7.94
C TYR A 216 22.36 15.04 -8.57
N VAL A 217 21.54 14.21 -7.96
CA VAL A 217 21.04 13.00 -8.60
C VAL A 217 19.74 13.41 -9.27
N ASP A 218 19.70 13.38 -10.58
CA ASP A 218 18.46 13.60 -11.33
C ASP A 218 17.52 12.42 -11.10
N TRP A 219 16.65 12.56 -10.10
CA TRP A 219 15.61 11.60 -9.80
C TRP A 219 14.41 11.70 -10.75
N GLY A 220 14.50 12.58 -11.78
CA GLY A 220 13.35 12.99 -12.57
C GLY A 220 12.44 13.95 -11.80
N GLY A 221 11.33 14.33 -12.41
CA GLY A 221 10.33 15.17 -11.77
C GLY A 221 9.93 16.39 -12.59
N ASP A 222 9.15 17.29 -11.96
CA ASP A 222 8.67 18.50 -12.61
C ASP A 222 9.83 19.47 -12.82
N LYS A 223 10.26 19.63 -14.07
CA LYS A 223 11.35 20.53 -14.46
C LYS A 223 11.05 22.00 -14.20
N GLU A 224 9.78 22.36 -14.05
CA GLU A 224 9.36 23.72 -13.72
C GLU A 224 9.42 24.01 -12.22
N LEU A 225 9.53 22.98 -11.37
CA LEU A 225 9.75 23.14 -9.95
C LEU A 225 11.18 23.62 -9.70
N ASN A 226 11.31 24.85 -9.18
CA ASN A 226 12.61 25.44 -8.87
C ASN A 226 13.17 24.88 -7.56
N TYR A 227 12.42 25.04 -6.46
CA TYR A 227 12.78 24.45 -5.16
C TYR A 227 11.54 24.20 -4.30
N ALA A 228 11.72 23.40 -3.25
CA ALA A 228 10.71 23.23 -2.20
C ALA A 228 11.35 23.34 -0.81
N GLN A 229 10.57 23.89 0.11
CA GLN A 229 10.93 24.01 1.52
C GLN A 229 9.71 23.78 2.41
N GLY A 230 9.94 23.27 3.62
CA GLY A 230 8.85 23.07 4.54
C GLY A 230 9.29 22.40 5.83
N SER A 231 8.32 22.19 6.70
CA SER A 231 8.51 21.48 7.98
C SER A 231 7.38 20.49 8.20
N HIS A 232 7.75 19.39 8.82
CA HIS A 232 6.88 18.30 9.15
C HIS A 232 7.08 17.86 10.59
N LYS A 233 5.98 17.47 11.23
CA LYS A 233 6.00 16.89 12.56
C LYS A 233 4.97 15.77 12.64
N ALA A 234 5.43 14.56 12.89
CA ALA A 234 4.58 13.37 12.88
C ALA A 234 4.59 12.64 14.24
N THR A 235 3.46 12.00 14.53
CA THR A 235 3.35 10.94 15.53
C THR A 235 3.17 9.62 14.81
N ILE A 236 3.91 8.61 15.20
CA ILE A 236 3.93 7.29 14.59
C ILE A 236 3.60 6.25 15.65
N ILE A 237 2.60 5.42 15.37
CA ILE A 237 2.18 4.28 16.19
C ILE A 237 2.67 3.02 15.48
N VAL A 238 3.57 2.28 16.11
CA VAL A 238 4.21 1.10 15.53
C VAL A 238 3.83 -0.14 16.31
N SER A 239 3.33 -1.17 15.65
CA SER A 239 3.00 -2.46 16.25
C SER A 239 4.24 -3.12 16.84
N LYS A 240 4.16 -3.59 18.10
CA LYS A 240 5.23 -4.39 18.71
C LYS A 240 5.34 -5.79 18.10
N ALA A 241 4.24 -6.32 17.62
CA ALA A 241 4.21 -7.65 17.02
C ALA A 241 4.90 -7.68 15.65
N THR A 242 4.58 -6.70 14.78
CA THR A 242 4.99 -6.71 13.37
C THR A 242 6.04 -5.66 13.02
N GLY A 243 6.24 -4.64 13.86
CA GLY A 243 7.07 -3.48 13.53
C GLY A 243 6.46 -2.58 12.44
N ALA A 244 5.22 -2.83 12.01
CA ALA A 244 4.55 -2.00 11.03
C ALA A 244 4.03 -0.70 11.67
N ALA A 245 4.15 0.41 10.97
CA ALA A 245 3.51 1.66 11.34
C ALA A 245 2.01 1.56 11.09
N LEU A 246 1.21 1.37 12.14
CA LEU A 246 -0.25 1.25 12.07
C LEU A 246 -0.89 2.58 11.72
N VAL A 247 -0.38 3.66 12.31
CA VAL A 247 -0.85 5.02 12.08
C VAL A 247 0.35 5.97 12.07
N ILE A 248 0.40 6.82 11.05
CA ILE A 248 1.27 7.99 11.01
C ILE A 248 0.37 9.21 10.86
N ARG A 249 0.56 10.22 11.70
CA ARG A 249 -0.15 11.50 11.59
C ARG A 249 0.86 12.61 11.50
N ASP A 250 1.01 13.16 10.29
CA ASP A 250 1.95 14.22 9.96
C ASP A 250 1.23 15.57 9.86
N THR A 251 1.78 16.58 10.51
CA THR A 251 1.39 17.98 10.34
C THR A 251 2.40 18.65 9.43
N VAL A 252 1.95 19.19 8.31
CA VAL A 252 2.77 19.71 7.23
C VAL A 252 2.56 21.21 7.01
N ASP A 253 3.65 21.92 6.76
CA ASP A 253 3.70 23.26 6.18
C ASP A 253 4.79 23.29 5.11
N GLU A 254 4.41 23.14 3.86
CA GLU A 254 5.34 22.94 2.75
C GLU A 254 5.04 23.91 1.60
N THR A 255 6.09 24.51 1.03
CA THR A 255 6.01 25.48 -0.06
C THR A 255 6.83 25.01 -1.25
N PHE A 256 6.20 24.96 -2.40
CA PHE A 256 6.78 24.65 -3.70
C PHE A 256 6.88 25.92 -4.51
N VAL A 257 8.09 26.24 -4.99
CA VAL A 257 8.37 27.46 -5.77
C VAL A 257 8.75 27.05 -7.18
N TYR A 258 8.01 27.59 -8.15
CA TYR A 258 8.19 27.29 -9.56
C TYR A 258 9.05 28.35 -10.26
N LYS A 259 9.61 28.03 -11.43
CA LYS A 259 10.49 28.94 -12.20
C LYS A 259 9.78 30.20 -12.66
N ASP A 260 8.46 30.16 -12.83
CA ASP A 260 7.63 31.33 -13.14
C ASP A 260 7.44 32.29 -11.94
N GLY A 261 8.06 31.97 -10.79
CA GLY A 261 7.96 32.73 -9.55
C GLY A 261 6.75 32.41 -8.69
N ASN A 262 5.82 31.59 -9.16
CA ASN A 262 4.66 31.19 -8.37
C ASN A 262 5.06 30.30 -7.19
N LYS A 263 4.43 30.58 -6.04
CA LYS A 263 4.61 29.84 -4.78
C LYS A 263 3.32 29.17 -4.40
N TYR A 264 3.36 27.86 -4.23
CA TYR A 264 2.21 27.05 -3.78
C TYR A 264 2.54 26.47 -2.41
N GLN A 265 1.77 26.88 -1.40
CA GLN A 265 1.96 26.41 -0.04
C GLN A 265 0.80 25.51 0.36
N TYR A 266 1.13 24.41 1.02
CA TYR A 266 0.21 23.39 1.51
C TYR A 266 0.38 23.29 3.02
N LYS A 267 -0.72 23.50 3.77
CA LYS A 267 -0.74 23.39 5.24
C LYS A 267 -1.87 22.50 5.69
N GLY A 268 -1.57 21.53 6.52
CA GLY A 268 -2.59 20.65 7.07
C GLY A 268 -2.04 19.36 7.61
N THR A 269 -2.73 18.27 7.32
CA THR A 269 -2.37 16.95 7.83
C THR A 269 -2.27 15.93 6.70
N ILE A 270 -1.30 15.03 6.84
CA ILE A 270 -1.19 13.79 6.06
C ILE A 270 -1.22 12.63 7.05
N SER A 271 -2.16 11.73 6.88
CA SER A 271 -2.30 10.56 7.75
C SER A 271 -2.15 9.28 6.93
N LEU A 272 -1.32 8.36 7.40
CA LEU A 272 -1.14 7.05 6.79
C LEU A 272 -1.66 5.99 7.75
N PHE A 273 -2.35 4.99 7.21
CA PHE A 273 -2.91 3.87 7.97
C PHE A 273 -2.49 2.56 7.31
N THR A 274 -2.07 1.62 8.13
CA THR A 274 -1.86 0.23 7.77
C THR A 274 -2.91 -0.59 8.53
N GLU A 275 -3.87 -1.13 7.79
CA GLU A 275 -4.98 -1.91 8.35
C GLU A 275 -4.80 -3.37 7.93
N TYR A 276 -4.69 -4.26 8.91
CA TYR A 276 -4.66 -5.69 8.65
C TYR A 276 -6.07 -6.24 8.60
N PRO A 277 -6.44 -7.02 7.57
CA PRO A 277 -7.73 -7.70 7.56
C PRO A 277 -7.82 -8.63 8.77
N PRO A 278 -9.02 -8.80 9.36
CA PRO A 278 -9.21 -9.75 10.44
C PRO A 278 -8.89 -11.17 9.95
N ALA A 279 -8.32 -11.98 10.83
CA ALA A 279 -8.09 -13.38 10.52
C ALA A 279 -9.42 -14.08 10.29
N ILE A 280 -9.55 -14.80 9.18
CA ILE A 280 -10.74 -15.61 8.88
C ILE A 280 -10.70 -16.95 9.64
N ASP A 281 -11.87 -17.46 10.01
CA ASP A 281 -11.99 -18.84 10.50
C ASP A 281 -11.92 -19.80 9.29
N ARG A 282 -10.69 -20.18 8.92
CA ARG A 282 -10.43 -21.11 7.82
C ARG A 282 -11.13 -22.43 8.02
N SER A 283 -11.18 -22.95 9.25
CA SER A 283 -11.80 -24.24 9.54
C SER A 283 -13.28 -24.23 9.22
N ARG A 284 -13.99 -23.17 9.62
CA ARG A 284 -15.41 -22.98 9.32
C ARG A 284 -15.67 -22.84 7.82
N LEU A 285 -14.84 -22.04 7.15
CA LEU A 285 -14.95 -21.81 5.70
C LEU A 285 -14.69 -23.09 4.92
N ILE A 286 -13.63 -23.84 5.24
CA ILE A 286 -13.27 -25.10 4.57
C ILE A 286 -14.35 -26.16 4.79
N ALA A 287 -14.89 -26.29 6.02
CA ALA A 287 -15.99 -27.21 6.30
C ALA A 287 -17.23 -26.90 5.45
N ALA A 288 -17.53 -25.64 5.20
CA ALA A 288 -18.63 -25.24 4.35
C ALA A 288 -18.35 -25.49 2.86
N LEU A 289 -17.13 -25.25 2.39
CA LEU A 289 -16.71 -25.55 1.02
C LEU A 289 -16.80 -27.05 0.71
N LYS A 290 -16.41 -27.91 1.69
CA LYS A 290 -16.62 -29.38 1.60
C LYS A 290 -18.10 -29.76 1.51
N LYS A 291 -18.95 -29.13 2.35
CA LYS A 291 -20.40 -29.41 2.31
C LYS A 291 -21.05 -28.99 0.99
N MET A 292 -20.43 -28.06 0.26
CA MET A 292 -20.86 -27.61 -1.07
C MET A 292 -20.26 -28.44 -2.23
N ASP A 293 -19.57 -29.56 -1.93
CA ASP A 293 -18.83 -30.39 -2.90
C ASP A 293 -17.78 -29.60 -3.73
N LEU A 294 -17.20 -28.54 -3.14
CA LEU A 294 -16.16 -27.73 -3.77
C LEU A 294 -14.75 -28.15 -3.39
N LEU A 295 -14.60 -29.01 -2.36
CA LEU A 295 -13.33 -29.53 -1.86
C LEU A 295 -13.47 -30.99 -1.49
N ASP A 296 -12.45 -31.79 -1.83
CA ASP A 296 -12.25 -33.11 -1.26
C ASP A 296 -11.48 -33.04 0.08
N ASP A 297 -11.22 -34.18 0.72
CA ASP A 297 -10.54 -34.26 2.01
C ASP A 297 -9.07 -33.82 1.92
N GLU A 298 -8.38 -34.15 0.83
CA GLU A 298 -6.97 -33.83 0.62
C GLU A 298 -6.80 -32.29 0.33
N GLU A 299 -7.69 -31.71 -0.48
CA GLU A 299 -7.72 -30.31 -0.78
C GLU A 299 -8.04 -29.47 0.47
N ALA A 300 -9.00 -29.95 1.28
CA ALA A 300 -9.37 -29.28 2.53
C ALA A 300 -8.21 -29.25 3.53
N GLU A 301 -7.45 -30.33 3.64
CA GLU A 301 -6.28 -30.38 4.54
C GLU A 301 -5.16 -29.43 4.08
N LYS A 302 -4.95 -29.31 2.78
CA LYS A 302 -3.99 -28.34 2.21
C LYS A 302 -4.41 -26.88 2.48
N LEU A 303 -5.71 -26.61 2.49
CA LEU A 303 -6.24 -25.26 2.75
C LEU A 303 -6.18 -24.86 4.23
N LEU A 304 -6.15 -25.82 5.17
CA LEU A 304 -5.97 -25.54 6.59
C LEU A 304 -4.58 -24.98 6.91
N GLN A 305 -3.59 -25.38 6.14
CA GLN A 305 -2.23 -24.88 6.27
C GLN A 305 -2.10 -23.59 5.47
N ARG A 306 -1.73 -22.48 6.12
CA ARG A 306 -1.29 -21.32 5.36
C ARG A 306 -0.06 -21.71 4.54
N PRO A 307 0.09 -21.22 3.29
CA PRO A 307 1.34 -21.37 2.57
C PRO A 307 2.46 -20.81 3.45
N VAL A 308 3.29 -21.69 4.00
CA VAL A 308 4.44 -21.29 4.81
C VAL A 308 5.43 -20.67 3.85
N ALA A 309 5.72 -19.39 4.03
CA ALA A 309 6.89 -18.77 3.41
C ALA A 309 8.11 -19.64 3.73
N LYS A 310 8.90 -19.99 2.74
CA LYS A 310 9.99 -20.98 2.82
C LYS A 310 11.15 -20.66 3.77
N ASP A 311 10.99 -19.77 4.74
CA ASP A 311 12.06 -19.28 5.62
C ASP A 311 12.25 -20.04 6.95
N ASP A 312 11.33 -20.93 7.34
CA ASP A 312 11.56 -21.75 8.53
C ASP A 312 12.41 -22.99 8.29
N ALA A 313 12.87 -23.25 7.06
CA ALA A 313 13.67 -24.41 6.68
C ALA A 313 15.19 -24.14 6.62
N ILE A 314 15.70 -22.95 6.90
CA ILE A 314 17.15 -22.63 6.77
C ILE A 314 17.91 -22.74 8.11
N ALA A 315 17.28 -23.24 9.17
CA ALA A 315 18.00 -23.45 10.45
C ALA A 315 18.52 -24.88 10.69
N SER A 316 18.36 -25.82 9.78
CA SER A 316 18.78 -27.20 10.07
C SER A 316 19.34 -28.01 8.92
N ASP A 317 20.06 -27.47 7.91
CA ASP A 317 20.91 -28.33 7.08
C ASP A 317 21.97 -27.54 6.27
N ALA A 318 22.96 -27.06 6.95
CA ALA A 318 24.25 -26.72 6.33
C ALA A 318 25.12 -27.98 6.27
N LYS A 319 24.80 -28.91 5.37
CA LYS A 319 25.80 -29.88 4.82
C LYS A 319 25.20 -30.70 3.67
N LYS A 320 25.93 -30.61 2.54
CA LYS A 320 26.01 -31.54 1.40
C LYS A 320 25.16 -31.29 0.15
N THR A 321 25.91 -30.90 -0.84
CA THR A 321 26.13 -31.49 -2.18
C THR A 321 25.33 -30.98 -3.36
N SER A 322 26.13 -30.46 -4.28
CA SER A 322 25.94 -30.28 -5.73
C SER A 322 25.03 -31.32 -6.42
N GLY A 323 24.11 -30.85 -7.26
CA GLY A 323 23.35 -31.69 -8.16
C GLY A 323 22.51 -30.91 -9.17
N LYS A 324 22.87 -31.03 -10.41
CA LYS A 324 22.34 -30.40 -11.62
C LYS A 324 20.83 -30.60 -11.84
N SER A 325 20.18 -29.54 -12.36
CA SER A 325 19.09 -29.56 -13.36
C SER A 325 17.93 -30.54 -13.18
N SER A 326 16.82 -30.05 -12.60
CA SER A 326 15.50 -30.71 -12.70
C SER A 326 14.29 -29.76 -12.90
N LEU A 327 14.52 -28.50 -13.27
CA LEU A 327 13.41 -27.52 -13.39
C LEU A 327 12.47 -27.76 -14.59
N ALA A 328 12.95 -28.43 -15.64
CA ALA A 328 12.15 -28.65 -16.85
C ALA A 328 11.15 -29.83 -16.76
N LYS A 329 11.39 -30.80 -15.87
CA LYS A 329 10.52 -31.99 -15.75
C LYS A 329 9.29 -31.78 -14.85
N ASN A 330 9.35 -30.85 -13.88
CA ASN A 330 8.23 -30.60 -12.98
C ASN A 330 7.09 -29.79 -13.60
N THR A 331 7.40 -28.95 -14.58
CA THR A 331 6.37 -28.13 -15.25
C THR A 331 5.50 -29.00 -16.17
N VAL A 332 6.09 -29.94 -16.89
CA VAL A 332 5.35 -30.85 -17.79
C VAL A 332 4.46 -31.80 -17.02
N ALA A 333 4.97 -32.38 -15.91
CA ALA A 333 4.19 -33.29 -15.06
C ALA A 333 3.00 -32.60 -14.37
N LYS A 334 3.16 -31.33 -14.01
CA LYS A 334 2.07 -30.54 -13.39
C LYS A 334 0.99 -30.19 -14.42
N THR A 335 1.38 -29.94 -15.67
CA THR A 335 0.46 -29.66 -16.79
C THR A 335 -0.32 -30.91 -17.21
N GLU A 336 0.32 -32.07 -17.21
CA GLU A 336 -0.36 -33.35 -17.52
C GLU A 336 -1.30 -33.79 -16.41
N LYS A 337 -0.93 -33.59 -15.13
CA LYS A 337 -1.80 -33.87 -13.99
C LYS A 337 -3.04 -32.97 -13.98
N LEU A 338 -2.86 -31.69 -14.37
CA LEU A 338 -3.97 -30.73 -14.53
C LEU A 338 -4.91 -31.10 -15.68
N LYS A 339 -4.33 -31.55 -16.82
CA LYS A 339 -5.13 -32.05 -17.96
C LYS A 339 -5.97 -33.28 -17.58
N LYS A 340 -5.38 -34.22 -16.83
CA LYS A 340 -6.07 -35.42 -16.40
C LYS A 340 -7.19 -35.13 -15.39
N GLN A 341 -7.00 -34.15 -14.50
CA GLN A 341 -8.06 -33.67 -13.60
C GLN A 341 -9.17 -32.96 -14.34
N ILE A 342 -8.88 -32.21 -15.40
CA ILE A 342 -9.89 -31.55 -16.25
C ILE A 342 -10.70 -32.60 -17.02
N GLU A 343 -10.07 -33.66 -17.55
CA GLU A 343 -10.76 -34.73 -18.28
C GLU A 343 -11.61 -35.62 -17.35
N GLU A 344 -11.16 -35.91 -16.13
CA GLU A 344 -11.91 -36.70 -15.14
C GLU A 344 -13.13 -35.95 -14.59
N HIS A 345 -13.07 -34.60 -14.48
CA HIS A 345 -14.23 -33.78 -14.08
C HIS A 345 -15.23 -33.58 -15.21
N GLN A 346 -14.80 -33.59 -16.48
CA GLN A 346 -15.70 -33.47 -17.63
C GLN A 346 -16.58 -34.71 -17.86
N THR A 347 -16.15 -35.89 -17.37
CA THR A 347 -16.89 -37.15 -17.55
C THR A 347 -17.92 -37.44 -16.45
N LYS A 348 -17.95 -36.68 -15.34
CA LYS A 348 -18.84 -36.94 -14.19
C LYS A 348 -20.04 -36.02 -14.04
N SER A 349 -20.25 -35.01 -14.84
CA SER A 349 -21.39 -34.08 -14.64
C SER A 349 -22.00 -33.57 -15.93
N ALA A 350 -23.05 -34.23 -16.36
CA ALA A 350 -24.08 -33.68 -17.22
C ALA A 350 -25.03 -32.84 -16.33
N LYS A 351 -24.58 -31.66 -15.85
CA LYS A 351 -25.43 -30.55 -15.41
C LYS A 351 -24.60 -29.28 -15.38
N VAL A 352 -24.94 -28.40 -16.30
CA VAL A 352 -24.29 -27.15 -16.64
C VAL A 352 -24.24 -26.16 -15.48
N THR A 353 -23.14 -26.19 -14.72
CA THR A 353 -22.57 -25.01 -14.05
C THR A 353 -21.06 -25.21 -14.08
N ALA A 354 -20.34 -24.33 -14.76
CA ALA A 354 -18.88 -24.40 -14.80
C ALA A 354 -18.33 -24.35 -13.35
N PRO A 355 -17.37 -25.21 -12.99
CA PRO A 355 -16.97 -25.42 -11.60
C PRO A 355 -16.31 -24.16 -11.03
N ILE A 356 -16.57 -23.90 -9.76
CA ILE A 356 -15.75 -23.01 -8.91
C ILE A 356 -14.62 -23.90 -8.40
N SER A 357 -13.36 -23.55 -8.71
CA SER A 357 -12.22 -24.19 -8.08
C SER A 357 -11.71 -23.35 -6.91
N VAL A 358 -11.14 -24.01 -5.92
CA VAL A 358 -10.65 -23.40 -4.68
C VAL A 358 -9.17 -23.68 -4.53
N ASP A 359 -8.38 -22.62 -4.38
CA ASP A 359 -6.94 -22.71 -4.22
C ASP A 359 -6.45 -21.96 -2.98
N ASN A 360 -5.34 -22.43 -2.41
CA ASN A 360 -4.63 -21.74 -1.35
C ASN A 360 -3.56 -20.83 -1.95
N THR A 361 -3.60 -19.54 -1.63
CA THR A 361 -2.63 -18.57 -2.09
C THR A 361 -1.99 -17.83 -0.91
N GLU A 362 -0.87 -17.16 -1.13
CA GLU A 362 -0.24 -16.33 -0.09
C GLU A 362 -1.16 -15.20 0.38
N ALA A 363 -2.06 -14.73 -0.50
CA ALA A 363 -3.04 -13.70 -0.19
C ALA A 363 -4.26 -14.22 0.60
N GLY A 364 -4.52 -15.53 0.59
CA GLY A 364 -5.69 -16.13 1.22
C GLY A 364 -6.30 -17.26 0.40
N ILE A 365 -7.57 -17.56 0.60
CA ILE A 365 -8.30 -18.61 -0.12
C ILE A 365 -8.92 -18.02 -1.39
N ARG A 366 -8.53 -18.53 -2.54
CA ARG A 366 -8.98 -18.07 -3.85
C ARG A 366 -10.03 -18.99 -4.45
N LEU A 367 -11.13 -18.40 -4.86
CA LEU A 367 -12.19 -19.02 -5.65
C LEU A 367 -11.98 -18.62 -7.11
N THR A 368 -11.73 -19.56 -8.00
CA THR A 368 -11.63 -19.30 -9.45
C THR A 368 -12.94 -19.68 -10.10
N ILE A 369 -13.62 -18.70 -10.68
CA ILE A 369 -14.90 -18.85 -11.35
C ILE A 369 -14.66 -18.81 -12.85
N GLN A 370 -14.66 -19.98 -13.47
CA GLN A 370 -14.46 -20.09 -14.91
C GLN A 370 -15.77 -19.84 -15.66
N ASN A 371 -15.62 -19.26 -16.86
CA ASN A 371 -16.70 -19.13 -17.83
C ASN A 371 -17.97 -18.46 -17.28
N LEU A 372 -17.81 -17.40 -16.46
CA LEU A 372 -18.91 -16.49 -16.15
C LEU A 372 -19.41 -15.85 -17.45
N GLN A 373 -20.71 -15.92 -17.67
CA GLN A 373 -21.31 -15.47 -18.90
C GLN A 373 -21.59 -13.98 -18.86
N PHE A 374 -20.85 -13.25 -19.67
CA PHE A 374 -21.08 -11.82 -19.93
C PHE A 374 -21.58 -11.66 -21.36
N LYS A 375 -22.32 -10.60 -21.61
CA LYS A 375 -22.63 -10.15 -22.97
C LYS A 375 -21.32 -9.89 -23.73
N ALA A 376 -21.31 -10.19 -25.04
CA ALA A 376 -20.11 -10.02 -25.85
C ALA A 376 -19.52 -8.60 -25.70
N ASP A 377 -18.20 -8.50 -25.49
CA ASP A 377 -17.45 -7.27 -25.30
C ASP A 377 -18.03 -6.31 -24.23
N SER A 378 -18.67 -6.88 -23.21
CA SER A 378 -19.37 -6.14 -22.17
C SER A 378 -19.04 -6.72 -20.80
N ALA A 379 -19.31 -5.94 -19.77
CA ALA A 379 -19.28 -6.33 -18.36
C ALA A 379 -20.69 -6.68 -17.83
N GLU A 380 -21.71 -6.67 -18.68
CA GLU A 380 -23.08 -7.04 -18.33
C GLU A 380 -23.18 -8.56 -18.20
N LEU A 381 -23.59 -9.04 -17.04
CA LEU A 381 -23.81 -10.47 -16.76
C LEU A 381 -25.06 -10.94 -17.53
N LEU A 382 -24.96 -12.12 -18.12
CA LEU A 382 -26.12 -12.74 -18.76
C LEU A 382 -27.06 -13.33 -17.70
N PRO A 383 -28.38 -13.38 -18.01
CA PRO A 383 -29.34 -14.13 -17.20
C PRO A 383 -28.92 -15.59 -17.06
N GLY A 384 -29.04 -16.15 -15.85
CA GLY A 384 -28.66 -17.54 -15.56
C GLY A 384 -27.45 -17.67 -14.64
N GLU A 385 -26.71 -16.58 -14.40
CA GLU A 385 -25.59 -16.54 -13.46
C GLU A 385 -26.04 -16.34 -12.00
N GLU A 386 -27.30 -16.07 -11.73
CA GLU A 386 -27.84 -15.75 -10.41
C GLU A 386 -27.53 -16.87 -9.39
N LYS A 387 -27.71 -18.13 -9.76
CA LYS A 387 -27.45 -19.28 -8.86
C LYS A 387 -25.99 -19.37 -8.46
N ARG A 388 -25.07 -19.07 -9.40
CA ARG A 388 -23.62 -19.07 -9.10
C ARG A 388 -23.26 -17.91 -8.19
N LEU A 389 -23.83 -16.72 -8.44
CA LEU A 389 -23.63 -15.57 -7.59
C LEU A 389 -24.22 -15.77 -6.19
N ASP A 390 -25.35 -16.47 -6.07
CA ASP A 390 -25.93 -16.84 -4.78
C ASP A 390 -25.01 -17.82 -4.02
N GLN A 391 -24.47 -18.83 -4.69
CA GLN A 391 -23.49 -19.75 -4.10
C GLN A 391 -22.22 -19.04 -3.64
N ILE A 392 -21.66 -18.15 -4.47
CA ILE A 392 -20.50 -17.35 -4.11
C ILE A 392 -20.84 -16.46 -2.90
N THR A 393 -22.01 -15.85 -2.89
CA THR A 393 -22.45 -14.99 -1.77
C THR A 393 -22.51 -15.79 -0.46
N GLU A 394 -23.01 -17.02 -0.47
CA GLU A 394 -23.04 -17.90 0.72
C GLU A 394 -21.64 -18.17 1.24
N ILE A 395 -20.68 -18.47 0.34
CA ILE A 395 -19.27 -18.68 0.71
C ILE A 395 -18.69 -17.41 1.36
N LEU A 396 -18.89 -16.25 0.73
CA LEU A 396 -18.30 -14.99 1.22
C LEU A 396 -18.91 -14.52 2.55
N ARG A 397 -20.17 -14.87 2.83
CA ARG A 397 -20.81 -14.59 4.13
C ARG A 397 -20.15 -15.33 5.29
N LEU A 398 -19.55 -16.50 5.04
CA LEU A 398 -18.87 -17.27 6.08
C LEU A 398 -17.55 -16.64 6.54
N ALA A 399 -16.95 -15.81 5.68
CA ALA A 399 -15.73 -15.08 5.98
C ALA A 399 -16.08 -13.70 6.56
N GLU A 400 -16.65 -13.66 7.77
CA GLU A 400 -17.05 -12.41 8.42
C GLU A 400 -15.86 -11.46 8.59
N GLY A 401 -16.07 -10.17 8.24
CA GLY A 401 -15.04 -9.14 8.33
C GLY A 401 -13.93 -9.21 7.29
N ALA A 402 -13.79 -10.30 6.53
CA ALA A 402 -12.77 -10.40 5.50
C ALA A 402 -13.01 -9.42 4.36
N GLN A 403 -11.93 -8.99 3.70
CA GLN A 403 -11.97 -8.29 2.42
C GLN A 403 -11.82 -9.30 1.28
N PHE A 404 -12.33 -8.93 0.11
CA PHE A 404 -12.35 -9.80 -1.06
C PHE A 404 -11.68 -9.08 -2.23
N LEU A 405 -10.62 -9.68 -2.76
CA LEU A 405 -10.01 -9.24 -4.01
C LEU A 405 -10.72 -9.94 -5.18
N ILE A 406 -11.38 -9.17 -6.02
CA ILE A 406 -12.01 -9.67 -7.25
C ILE A 406 -11.11 -9.30 -8.42
N GLU A 407 -10.50 -10.28 -9.06
CA GLU A 407 -9.59 -10.10 -10.19
C GLU A 407 -10.23 -10.64 -11.46
N GLY A 408 -10.47 -9.76 -12.42
CA GLY A 408 -11.01 -10.13 -13.74
C GLY A 408 -9.88 -10.42 -14.72
N HIS A 409 -10.07 -11.44 -15.57
CA HIS A 409 -9.13 -11.84 -16.62
C HIS A 409 -9.82 -11.96 -17.97
N THR A 410 -9.08 -11.66 -19.03
CA THR A 410 -9.49 -11.90 -20.41
C THR A 410 -8.55 -12.89 -21.08
N ALA A 411 -8.95 -13.40 -22.23
CA ALA A 411 -7.97 -13.94 -23.17
C ALA A 411 -7.13 -12.78 -23.73
N SER A 412 -5.87 -13.05 -24.07
CA SER A 412 -5.08 -12.05 -24.80
C SER A 412 -5.51 -12.00 -26.26
N THR A 413 -5.80 -10.80 -26.74
CA THR A 413 -6.16 -10.48 -28.14
C THR A 413 -5.14 -9.55 -28.78
N GLY A 414 -4.14 -9.07 -28.00
CA GLY A 414 -3.14 -8.10 -28.42
C GLY A 414 -3.55 -6.64 -28.18
N TYR A 415 -4.76 -6.37 -27.64
CA TYR A 415 -5.19 -5.02 -27.28
C TYR A 415 -5.21 -4.84 -25.76
N GLU A 416 -4.02 -4.72 -25.19
CA GLU A 416 -3.78 -4.73 -23.74
C GLU A 416 -4.64 -3.72 -22.97
N VAL A 417 -4.75 -2.46 -23.45
CA VAL A 417 -5.53 -1.41 -22.79
C VAL A 417 -7.01 -1.79 -22.71
N GLY A 418 -7.58 -2.29 -23.78
CA GLY A 418 -8.99 -2.75 -23.82
C GLY A 418 -9.21 -3.98 -22.95
N GLU A 419 -8.27 -4.93 -22.95
CA GLU A 419 -8.31 -6.12 -22.12
C GLU A 419 -8.28 -5.76 -20.62
N MET A 420 -7.39 -4.84 -20.21
CA MET A 420 -7.32 -4.34 -18.83
C MET A 420 -8.61 -3.66 -18.39
N LYS A 421 -9.14 -2.78 -19.24
CA LYS A 421 -10.40 -2.07 -18.97
C LYS A 421 -11.56 -3.05 -18.82
N LEU A 422 -11.77 -3.92 -19.81
CA LEU A 422 -12.88 -4.88 -19.79
C LEU A 422 -12.82 -5.83 -18.59
N SER A 423 -11.61 -6.31 -18.24
CA SER A 423 -11.44 -7.19 -17.10
C SER A 423 -11.76 -6.49 -15.77
N LYS A 424 -11.39 -5.21 -15.62
CA LYS A 424 -11.75 -4.39 -14.46
C LYS A 424 -13.26 -4.16 -14.36
N GLU A 425 -13.89 -3.77 -15.46
CA GLU A 425 -15.35 -3.56 -15.52
C GLU A 425 -16.13 -4.83 -15.15
N ARG A 426 -15.65 -6.01 -15.57
CA ARG A 426 -16.24 -7.30 -15.18
C ARG A 426 -16.09 -7.59 -13.69
N ALA A 427 -14.91 -7.31 -13.12
CA ALA A 427 -14.70 -7.42 -11.67
C ALA A 427 -15.66 -6.49 -10.89
N ASP A 428 -15.85 -5.26 -11.35
CA ASP A 428 -16.77 -4.29 -10.75
C ASP A 428 -18.23 -4.77 -10.84
N SER A 429 -18.64 -5.36 -11.97
CA SER A 429 -19.99 -5.90 -12.13
C SER A 429 -20.27 -7.07 -11.19
N ILE A 430 -19.28 -7.94 -10.96
CA ILE A 430 -19.39 -9.01 -9.95
C ILE A 430 -19.51 -8.43 -8.55
N ALA A 431 -18.68 -7.43 -8.19
CA ALA A 431 -18.77 -6.77 -6.89
C ALA A 431 -20.14 -6.14 -6.67
N ALA A 432 -20.69 -5.45 -7.67
CA ALA A 432 -22.02 -4.87 -7.62
C ALA A 432 -23.12 -5.94 -7.45
N ALA A 433 -23.01 -7.07 -8.17
CA ALA A 433 -23.95 -8.18 -8.07
C ALA A 433 -23.89 -8.88 -6.70
N LEU A 434 -22.70 -8.99 -6.08
CA LEU A 434 -22.54 -9.53 -4.74
C LEU A 434 -23.01 -8.52 -3.67
N SER A 435 -22.80 -7.21 -3.90
CA SER A 435 -23.31 -6.16 -3.01
C SER A 435 -24.83 -6.13 -2.98
N SER A 436 -25.50 -6.29 -4.11
CA SER A 436 -26.97 -6.39 -4.17
C SER A 436 -27.51 -7.60 -3.41
N ARG A 437 -26.66 -8.59 -3.12
CA ARG A 437 -26.97 -9.79 -2.32
C ARG A 437 -26.60 -9.64 -0.83
N GLY A 438 -26.21 -8.43 -0.41
CA GLY A 438 -25.97 -8.08 0.98
C GLY A 438 -24.55 -8.25 1.50
N ILE A 439 -23.56 -8.39 0.61
CA ILE A 439 -22.13 -8.23 1.00
C ILE A 439 -21.79 -6.73 0.96
N GLY A 440 -21.21 -6.18 2.01
CA GLY A 440 -20.84 -4.77 2.05
C GLY A 440 -19.88 -4.38 0.92
N SER A 441 -20.20 -3.33 0.17
CA SER A 441 -19.39 -2.89 -0.99
C SER A 441 -17.97 -2.48 -0.61
N GLU A 442 -17.76 -2.00 0.61
CA GLU A 442 -16.47 -1.63 1.20
C GLU A 442 -15.51 -2.82 1.40
N ARG A 443 -16.05 -4.04 1.31
CA ARG A 443 -15.28 -5.28 1.43
C ARG A 443 -14.65 -5.72 0.11
N PHE A 444 -15.02 -5.12 -1.02
CA PHE A 444 -14.52 -5.50 -2.33
C PHE A 444 -13.37 -4.62 -2.80
N ILE A 445 -12.35 -5.27 -3.32
CA ILE A 445 -11.21 -4.68 -4.03
C ILE A 445 -11.26 -5.27 -5.44
N CYS A 446 -11.54 -4.45 -6.45
CA CYS A 446 -11.68 -4.92 -7.83
C CYS A 446 -10.45 -4.58 -8.65
N LYS A 447 -9.93 -5.58 -9.39
CA LYS A 447 -8.73 -5.46 -10.23
C LYS A 447 -9.01 -6.05 -11.61
N GLY A 448 -8.50 -5.41 -12.66
CA GLY A 448 -8.41 -5.98 -14.00
C GLY A 448 -6.98 -6.44 -14.26
N SER A 449 -6.79 -7.65 -14.76
CA SER A 449 -5.49 -8.18 -15.18
C SER A 449 -5.40 -8.41 -16.69
N GLY A 450 -6.48 -8.14 -17.42
CA GLY A 450 -6.49 -8.36 -18.86
C GLY A 450 -6.03 -9.77 -19.23
N GLY A 451 -5.23 -9.88 -20.27
CA GLY A 451 -4.61 -11.12 -20.73
C GLY A 451 -3.24 -11.42 -20.12
N LYS A 452 -2.78 -10.64 -19.12
CA LYS A 452 -1.40 -10.73 -18.58
C LYS A 452 -1.10 -11.98 -17.75
N LYS A 453 -2.14 -12.63 -17.21
CA LYS A 453 -2.02 -13.82 -16.36
C LYS A 453 -2.75 -15.02 -16.96
N PRO A 454 -2.32 -15.56 -18.11
CA PRO A 454 -2.97 -16.70 -18.72
C PRO A 454 -2.75 -17.97 -17.89
N ILE A 455 -3.79 -18.78 -17.73
CA ILE A 455 -3.71 -20.14 -17.13
C ILE A 455 -3.69 -21.24 -18.19
N ALA A 456 -3.99 -20.90 -19.44
CA ALA A 456 -3.96 -21.77 -20.60
C ALA A 456 -3.45 -21.05 -21.84
N SER A 457 -3.13 -21.79 -22.92
CA SER A 457 -2.67 -21.18 -24.18
C SER A 457 -3.74 -20.25 -24.78
N ASN A 458 -3.35 -19.09 -25.25
CA ASN A 458 -4.20 -18.20 -26.01
C ASN A 458 -4.32 -18.57 -27.51
N ASP A 459 -3.68 -19.68 -27.96
CA ASP A 459 -3.71 -20.11 -29.35
C ASP A 459 -4.97 -20.93 -29.67
N THR A 460 -5.58 -21.53 -28.65
CA THR A 460 -6.78 -22.37 -28.80
C THR A 460 -8.04 -21.68 -28.28
N ALA A 461 -9.19 -22.05 -28.80
CA ALA A 461 -10.50 -21.53 -28.34
C ALA A 461 -10.79 -21.94 -26.90
N GLU A 462 -10.44 -23.17 -26.54
CA GLU A 462 -10.57 -23.75 -25.21
C GLU A 462 -9.68 -23.03 -24.20
N GLY A 463 -8.42 -22.79 -24.54
CA GLY A 463 -7.50 -22.07 -23.70
C GLY A 463 -7.91 -20.60 -23.49
N LYS A 464 -8.39 -19.94 -24.54
CA LYS A 464 -8.99 -18.60 -24.41
C LYS A 464 -10.21 -18.61 -23.49
N ALA A 465 -11.03 -19.66 -23.53
CA ALA A 465 -12.19 -19.79 -22.64
C ALA A 465 -11.78 -19.93 -21.18
N LEU A 466 -10.74 -20.69 -20.88
CA LEU A 466 -10.17 -20.85 -19.54
C LEU A 466 -9.55 -19.54 -19.03
N ASN A 467 -8.91 -18.76 -19.91
CA ASN A 467 -8.34 -17.47 -19.56
C ASN A 467 -9.41 -16.41 -19.23
N ARG A 468 -10.60 -16.51 -19.79
CA ARG A 468 -11.77 -15.66 -19.45
C ARG A 468 -12.40 -16.15 -18.14
N ARG A 469 -11.89 -15.65 -17.01
CA ARG A 469 -12.30 -16.04 -15.67
C ARG A 469 -12.36 -14.84 -14.73
N VAL A 470 -12.99 -15.05 -13.59
CA VAL A 470 -12.93 -14.16 -12.44
C VAL A 470 -12.38 -14.95 -11.25
N GLU A 471 -11.42 -14.37 -10.57
CA GLU A 471 -10.86 -14.90 -9.34
C GLU A 471 -11.34 -14.03 -8.17
N ILE A 472 -11.84 -14.67 -7.10
CA ILE A 472 -12.22 -13.97 -5.86
C ILE A 472 -11.35 -14.54 -4.74
N THR A 473 -10.44 -13.74 -4.22
CA THR A 473 -9.59 -14.12 -3.10
C THR A 473 -10.17 -13.58 -1.80
N ILE A 474 -10.49 -14.49 -0.88
CA ILE A 474 -10.84 -14.18 0.50
C ILE A 474 -9.52 -13.90 1.21
N LEU A 475 -9.27 -12.64 1.52
CA LEU A 475 -8.00 -12.17 2.05
C LEU A 475 -7.87 -12.50 3.55
N ASP A 476 -6.72 -13.08 3.98
CA ASP A 476 -6.46 -13.41 5.38
C ASP A 476 -4.99 -13.21 5.85
#